data_e97aef6ae15a56f682456f7b539d3ea1
#
_entry.id   e97aef6ae15a56f682456f7b539d3ea1
#
_cell.length_a   1.000
_cell.length_b   1.000
_cell.length_c   1.000
_cell.angle_alpha   90.00
_cell.angle_beta   90.00
_cell.angle_gamma   90.00
#
_symmetry.space_group_name_H-M   'P 1'
#
loop_
_entity.id
_entity.type
_entity.pdbx_description
1 polymer ?
#
loop_
_entity_poly.entity_id
_entity_poly.type
_entity_poly.pdbx_seq_one_letter_code
_entity_poly.pdbx_strand_id
1 'polypeptide(L)'
;MSPTMLLIIAVLGVVLLLLMVIKAKVQPFVALLVVSLLVALASGIPTGEVMKVMTAGMGGVLGSVTIIIGLGAMLGRMIEHSGGAESLAQRFSKALGPKRTIAALTSAAFVLGIPVFFDVGFIILAPIIYGFAKVAKVSPLKFGLPMAGVMLTVHVALPPHPGPVAAAGLLNADIGWLTIIGLVICIPVGVIGYFAAKYLNRKAYPLSIEVLEQLQLAAPEPAPEGKAPLSDRINPPSAGLITALIVIPIAIIMLGTVSATILPPGLALRDALSLIGSPGVALMIALVLAFYLLAIRRGWSLQHTSDVMGGALPTAAVVIMVTGAGGVFGKVLVESGVGKALADVLTTIGLPLIPAAFIISLALRASQGSATVAILTTGGLLSEAVIGLNPMQLVLVTLATCFGGLGLSHVNDSGFWIVTKYLGLSVADGLKTWTVLTTLLGISGFAFTWLLWLVV
;
A
#
# COMPACT_ATOMS: atom_id res chain seq x y z
N MET A 1 -10.21 35.07 6.07
CA MET A 1 -11.49 34.38 6.36
C MET A 1 -11.52 33.89 7.79
N SER A 2 -12.73 33.66 8.37
CA SER A 2 -12.80 33.05 9.71
C SER A 2 -12.42 31.56 9.64
N PRO A 3 -11.81 30.96 10.71
CA PRO A 3 -11.49 29.54 10.76
C PRO A 3 -12.68 28.63 10.45
N THR A 4 -13.87 28.98 10.97
CA THR A 4 -15.10 28.22 10.70
C THR A 4 -15.47 28.20 9.22
N MET A 5 -15.34 29.35 8.53
CA MET A 5 -15.62 29.43 7.08
C MET A 5 -14.66 28.58 6.26
N LEU A 6 -13.37 28.59 6.62
CA LEU A 6 -12.34 27.74 5.97
C LEU A 6 -12.64 26.25 6.14
N LEU A 7 -13.07 25.83 7.33
CA LEU A 7 -13.47 24.44 7.58
C LEU A 7 -14.72 24.05 6.80
N ILE A 8 -15.72 24.93 6.69
CA ILE A 8 -16.90 24.68 5.86
C ILE A 8 -16.48 24.48 4.39
N ILE A 9 -15.60 25.33 3.85
CA ILE A 9 -15.09 25.21 2.49
C ILE A 9 -14.37 23.86 2.31
N ALA A 10 -13.53 23.47 3.27
CA ALA A 10 -12.83 22.17 3.22
C ALA A 10 -13.80 20.99 3.24
N VAL A 11 -14.78 20.99 4.13
CA VAL A 11 -15.81 19.93 4.21
C VAL A 11 -16.61 19.88 2.92
N LEU A 12 -17.06 21.01 2.38
CA LEU A 12 -17.77 21.05 1.09
C LEU A 12 -16.87 20.57 -0.06
N GLY A 13 -15.58 20.91 -0.05
CA GLY A 13 -14.60 20.39 -1.01
C GLY A 13 -14.49 18.87 -0.94
N VAL A 14 -14.36 18.30 0.26
CA VAL A 14 -14.32 16.83 0.44
C VAL A 14 -15.64 16.19 0.01
N VAL A 15 -16.79 16.75 0.38
CA VAL A 15 -18.11 16.25 -0.06
C VAL A 15 -18.21 16.28 -1.59
N LEU A 16 -17.77 17.37 -2.23
CA LEU A 16 -17.75 17.47 -3.69
C LEU A 16 -16.83 16.43 -4.32
N LEU A 17 -15.63 16.23 -3.75
CA LEU A 17 -14.70 15.17 -4.18
C LEU A 17 -15.39 13.79 -4.16
N LEU A 18 -16.05 13.47 -3.06
CA LEU A 18 -16.77 12.20 -2.90
C LEU A 18 -17.91 12.07 -3.92
N LEU A 19 -18.70 13.13 -4.14
CA LEU A 19 -19.76 13.13 -5.14
C LEU A 19 -19.22 12.93 -6.56
N MET A 20 -18.12 13.60 -6.92
CA MET A 20 -17.48 13.45 -8.23
C MET A 20 -16.96 12.01 -8.44
N VAL A 21 -16.29 11.44 -7.46
CA VAL A 21 -15.70 10.10 -7.57
C VAL A 21 -16.78 9.01 -7.49
N ILE A 22 -17.71 9.08 -6.53
CA ILE A 22 -18.66 8.01 -6.23
C ILE A 22 -19.87 8.06 -7.19
N LYS A 23 -20.53 9.22 -7.32
CA LYS A 23 -21.75 9.35 -8.14
C LYS A 23 -21.44 9.66 -9.60
N ALA A 24 -20.62 10.68 -9.84
CA ALA A 24 -20.32 11.11 -11.20
C ALA A 24 -19.26 10.23 -11.88
N LYS A 25 -18.61 9.28 -11.15
CA LYS A 25 -17.58 8.37 -11.65
C LYS A 25 -16.41 9.09 -12.32
N VAL A 26 -16.14 10.33 -11.91
CA VAL A 26 -15.00 11.10 -12.36
C VAL A 26 -13.72 10.45 -11.84
N GLN A 27 -12.72 10.39 -12.71
CA GLN A 27 -11.41 9.82 -12.36
C GLN A 27 -10.78 10.62 -11.20
N PRO A 28 -10.25 9.96 -10.15
CA PRO A 28 -9.77 10.62 -8.92
C PRO A 28 -8.75 11.74 -9.14
N PHE A 29 -7.85 11.60 -10.12
CA PHE A 29 -6.88 12.62 -10.49
C PHE A 29 -7.58 13.93 -10.91
N VAL A 30 -8.57 13.84 -11.79
CA VAL A 30 -9.33 15.01 -12.27
C VAL A 30 -10.17 15.60 -11.14
N ALA A 31 -10.84 14.74 -10.36
CA ALA A 31 -11.67 15.18 -9.24
C ALA A 31 -10.85 15.97 -8.20
N LEU A 32 -9.67 15.49 -7.83
CA LEU A 32 -8.76 16.17 -6.90
C LEU A 32 -8.30 17.53 -7.44
N LEU A 33 -7.94 17.63 -8.73
CA LEU A 33 -7.53 18.90 -9.33
C LEU A 33 -8.67 19.92 -9.38
N VAL A 34 -9.87 19.50 -9.80
CA VAL A 34 -11.05 20.38 -9.85
C VAL A 34 -11.42 20.87 -8.45
N VAL A 35 -11.49 19.97 -7.49
CA VAL A 35 -11.81 20.34 -6.10
C VAL A 35 -10.73 21.26 -5.51
N SER A 36 -9.45 20.99 -5.78
CA SER A 36 -8.35 21.85 -5.34
C SER A 36 -8.49 23.27 -5.89
N LEU A 37 -8.82 23.38 -7.18
CA LEU A 37 -9.06 24.69 -7.82
C LEU A 37 -10.23 25.44 -7.15
N LEU A 38 -11.36 24.74 -6.94
CA LEU A 38 -12.55 25.35 -6.32
C LEU A 38 -12.30 25.76 -4.87
N VAL A 39 -11.61 24.92 -4.10
CA VAL A 39 -11.21 25.22 -2.71
C VAL A 39 -10.25 26.41 -2.67
N ALA A 40 -9.25 26.46 -3.58
CA ALA A 40 -8.31 27.58 -3.66
C ALA A 40 -9.03 28.92 -3.91
N LEU A 41 -9.95 28.94 -4.88
CA LEU A 41 -10.74 30.14 -5.20
C LEU A 41 -11.69 30.53 -4.06
N ALA A 42 -12.41 29.56 -3.51
CA ALA A 42 -13.38 29.78 -2.43
C ALA A 42 -12.70 30.24 -1.13
N SER A 43 -11.48 29.78 -0.85
CA SER A 43 -10.70 30.18 0.32
C SER A 43 -9.96 31.52 0.18
N GLY A 44 -10.05 32.17 -0.99
CA GLY A 44 -9.50 33.50 -1.22
C GLY A 44 -8.02 33.52 -1.63
N ILE A 45 -7.45 32.43 -2.11
CA ILE A 45 -6.14 32.45 -2.74
C ILE A 45 -6.23 33.34 -4.00
N PRO A 46 -5.33 34.34 -4.17
CA PRO A 46 -5.36 35.23 -5.34
C PRO A 46 -5.32 34.41 -6.64
N THR A 47 -6.19 34.74 -7.59
CA THR A 47 -6.32 33.99 -8.86
C THR A 47 -5.00 33.84 -9.63
N GLY A 48 -4.13 34.87 -9.57
CA GLY A 48 -2.80 34.83 -10.17
C GLY A 48 -1.82 33.86 -9.49
N GLU A 49 -2.08 33.45 -8.25
CA GLU A 49 -1.22 32.52 -7.49
C GLU A 49 -1.74 31.08 -7.51
N VAL A 50 -3.01 30.85 -7.84
CA VAL A 50 -3.65 29.51 -7.75
C VAL A 50 -2.84 28.47 -8.53
N MET A 51 -2.47 28.74 -9.77
CA MET A 51 -1.71 27.77 -10.57
C MET A 51 -0.28 27.54 -10.04
N LYS A 52 0.35 28.53 -9.44
CA LYS A 52 1.65 28.39 -8.78
C LYS A 52 1.55 27.47 -7.57
N VAL A 53 0.52 27.66 -6.73
CA VAL A 53 0.25 26.80 -5.57
C VAL A 53 -0.01 25.36 -6.00
N MET A 54 -0.86 25.17 -7.02
CA MET A 54 -1.17 23.85 -7.56
C MET A 54 0.06 23.13 -8.13
N THR A 55 0.86 23.81 -8.95
CA THR A 55 2.07 23.22 -9.54
C THR A 55 3.15 22.95 -8.49
N ALA A 56 3.31 23.84 -7.52
CA ALA A 56 4.22 23.61 -6.39
C ALA A 56 3.79 22.41 -5.53
N GLY A 57 2.49 22.23 -5.29
CA GLY A 57 1.96 21.07 -4.57
C GLY A 57 2.21 19.76 -5.31
N MET A 58 1.99 19.75 -6.63
CA MET A 58 2.27 18.58 -7.46
C MET A 58 3.76 18.25 -7.48
N GLY A 59 4.61 19.23 -7.79
CA GLY A 59 6.06 19.04 -7.91
C GLY A 59 6.72 18.62 -6.59
N GLY A 60 6.29 19.20 -5.46
CA GLY A 60 6.82 18.89 -4.14
C GLY A 60 6.66 17.42 -3.76
N VAL A 61 5.53 16.82 -4.11
CA VAL A 61 5.28 15.40 -3.82
C VAL A 61 5.88 14.48 -4.90
N LEU A 62 5.71 14.81 -6.18
CA LEU A 62 6.17 13.94 -7.27
C LEU A 62 7.69 13.78 -7.29
N GLY A 63 8.46 14.81 -6.93
CA GLY A 63 9.93 14.75 -6.93
C GLY A 63 10.50 13.58 -6.13
N SER A 64 9.95 13.31 -4.95
CA SER A 64 10.41 12.22 -4.08
C SER A 64 9.70 10.89 -4.36
N VAL A 65 8.42 10.92 -4.65
CA VAL A 65 7.55 9.74 -4.69
C VAL A 65 7.69 8.95 -5.99
N THR A 66 7.87 9.64 -7.14
CA THR A 66 7.92 8.99 -8.47
C THR A 66 9.04 7.96 -8.58
N ILE A 67 10.23 8.29 -8.06
CA ILE A 67 11.40 7.39 -8.09
C ILE A 67 11.09 6.11 -7.32
N ILE A 68 10.56 6.24 -6.11
CA ILE A 68 10.30 5.10 -5.22
C ILE A 68 9.18 4.21 -5.79
N ILE A 69 8.08 4.81 -6.23
CA ILE A 69 6.94 4.06 -6.80
C ILE A 69 7.36 3.37 -8.11
N GLY A 70 8.05 4.09 -9.00
CA GLY A 70 8.48 3.56 -10.30
C GLY A 70 9.43 2.37 -10.14
N LEU A 71 10.50 2.53 -9.35
CA LEU A 71 11.48 1.46 -9.10
C LEU A 71 10.86 0.28 -8.34
N GLY A 72 10.01 0.56 -7.35
CA GLY A 72 9.31 -0.48 -6.59
C GLY A 72 8.37 -1.31 -7.46
N ALA A 73 7.61 -0.65 -8.36
CA ALA A 73 6.73 -1.32 -9.31
C ALA A 73 7.51 -2.20 -10.32
N MET A 74 8.65 -1.71 -10.83
CA MET A 74 9.51 -2.47 -11.73
C MET A 74 10.12 -3.69 -11.03
N LEU A 75 10.62 -3.54 -9.81
CA LEU A 75 11.14 -4.64 -9.00
C LEU A 75 10.05 -5.69 -8.74
N GLY A 76 8.86 -5.26 -8.33
CA GLY A 76 7.70 -6.13 -8.12
C GLY A 76 7.34 -6.92 -9.38
N ARG A 77 7.31 -6.24 -10.54
CA ARG A 77 7.00 -6.87 -11.84
C ARG A 77 8.04 -7.90 -12.26
N MET A 78 9.33 -7.64 -12.03
CA MET A 78 10.39 -8.62 -12.31
C MET A 78 10.27 -9.86 -11.42
N ILE A 79 10.00 -9.69 -10.13
CA ILE A 79 9.79 -10.81 -9.20
C ILE A 79 8.57 -11.63 -9.62
N GLU A 80 7.47 -10.98 -9.97
CA GLU A 80 6.25 -11.60 -10.47
C GLU A 80 6.51 -12.43 -11.73
N HIS A 81 7.06 -11.79 -12.75
CA HIS A 81 7.27 -12.41 -14.07
C HIS A 81 8.26 -13.56 -14.04
N SER A 82 9.23 -13.55 -13.12
CA SER A 82 10.22 -14.61 -12.97
C SER A 82 9.70 -15.92 -12.34
N GLY A 83 8.44 -15.99 -11.88
CA GLY A 83 7.92 -17.11 -11.11
C GLY A 83 8.35 -17.09 -9.63
N GLY A 84 8.81 -15.94 -9.16
CA GLY A 84 9.30 -15.78 -7.79
C GLY A 84 8.23 -15.97 -6.73
N ALA A 85 6.99 -15.60 -7.03
CA ALA A 85 5.85 -15.76 -6.12
C ALA A 85 5.56 -17.23 -5.82
N GLU A 86 5.55 -18.06 -6.84
CA GLU A 86 5.35 -19.51 -6.75
C GLU A 86 6.47 -20.18 -5.95
N SER A 87 7.73 -19.82 -6.24
CA SER A 87 8.90 -20.34 -5.51
C SER A 87 8.85 -20.01 -4.03
N LEU A 88 8.45 -18.77 -3.69
CA LEU A 88 8.31 -18.33 -2.32
C LEU A 88 7.22 -19.12 -1.59
N ALA A 89 6.04 -19.25 -2.19
CA ALA A 89 4.91 -20.00 -1.64
C ALA A 89 5.26 -21.47 -1.41
N GLN A 90 5.92 -22.14 -2.37
CA GLN A 90 6.37 -23.53 -2.24
C GLN A 90 7.40 -23.70 -1.12
N ARG A 91 8.37 -22.80 -1.01
CA ARG A 91 9.39 -22.85 0.04
C ARG A 91 8.82 -22.72 1.43
N PHE A 92 7.93 -21.74 1.64
CA PHE A 92 7.26 -21.56 2.93
C PHE A 92 6.39 -22.77 3.28
N SER A 93 5.67 -23.32 2.30
CA SER A 93 4.86 -24.53 2.50
C SER A 93 5.72 -25.73 2.92
N LYS A 94 6.87 -25.94 2.27
CA LYS A 94 7.83 -27.00 2.65
C LYS A 94 8.41 -26.76 4.05
N ALA A 95 8.77 -25.51 4.39
CA ALA A 95 9.41 -25.18 5.67
C ALA A 95 8.50 -25.38 6.87
N LEU A 96 7.21 -25.03 6.77
CA LEU A 96 6.24 -25.11 7.85
C LEU A 96 5.46 -26.44 7.88
N GLY A 97 5.55 -27.22 6.79
CA GLY A 97 4.92 -28.54 6.66
C GLY A 97 3.41 -28.50 6.41
N PRO A 98 2.80 -29.67 6.11
CA PRO A 98 1.42 -29.74 5.63
C PRO A 98 0.36 -29.27 6.65
N LYS A 99 0.63 -29.41 7.95
CA LYS A 99 -0.29 -28.96 9.01
C LYS A 99 -0.36 -27.42 9.14
N ARG A 100 0.64 -26.70 8.63
CA ARG A 100 0.77 -25.24 8.73
C ARG A 100 0.72 -24.53 7.38
N THR A 101 0.22 -25.19 6.35
CA THR A 101 0.22 -24.66 4.98
C THR A 101 -0.47 -23.29 4.88
N ILE A 102 -1.59 -23.06 5.59
CA ILE A 102 -2.27 -21.75 5.61
C ILE A 102 -1.32 -20.66 6.14
N ALA A 103 -0.65 -20.92 7.27
CA ALA A 103 0.31 -19.97 7.84
C ALA A 103 1.50 -19.73 6.90
N ALA A 104 2.00 -20.81 6.26
CA ALA A 104 3.09 -20.74 5.29
C ALA A 104 2.78 -19.81 4.11
N LEU A 105 1.62 -20.02 3.49
CA LEU A 105 1.17 -19.21 2.36
C LEU A 105 0.85 -17.77 2.79
N THR A 106 0.29 -17.57 3.97
CA THR A 106 0.08 -16.23 4.54
C THR A 106 1.40 -15.51 4.76
N SER A 107 2.44 -16.19 5.28
CA SER A 107 3.77 -15.60 5.45
C SER A 107 4.44 -15.29 4.11
N ALA A 108 4.28 -16.16 3.12
CA ALA A 108 4.78 -15.90 1.77
C ALA A 108 4.08 -14.69 1.13
N ALA A 109 2.76 -14.58 1.31
CA ALA A 109 1.97 -13.45 0.83
C ALA A 109 2.36 -12.13 1.53
N PHE A 110 2.68 -12.17 2.84
CA PHE A 110 3.21 -11.02 3.57
C PHE A 110 4.51 -10.51 2.94
N VAL A 111 5.48 -11.40 2.71
CA VAL A 111 6.78 -11.03 2.13
C VAL A 111 6.61 -10.55 0.69
N LEU A 112 5.81 -11.25 -0.12
CA LEU A 112 5.55 -10.88 -1.51
C LEU A 112 4.81 -9.52 -1.61
N GLY A 113 3.91 -9.24 -0.68
CA GLY A 113 3.14 -8.01 -0.64
C GLY A 113 3.98 -6.75 -0.42
N ILE A 114 5.25 -6.86 0.03
CA ILE A 114 6.12 -5.70 0.24
C ILE A 114 6.46 -5.01 -1.09
N PRO A 115 6.97 -5.68 -2.15
CA PRO A 115 7.28 -5.02 -3.42
C PRO A 115 6.14 -5.08 -4.45
N VAL A 116 5.14 -5.95 -4.28
CA VAL A 116 4.11 -6.22 -5.29
C VAL A 116 2.80 -5.54 -4.93
N PHE A 117 2.20 -4.82 -5.88
CA PHE A 117 0.87 -4.21 -5.69
C PHE A 117 -0.16 -5.27 -5.30
N PHE A 118 -1.06 -4.91 -4.38
CA PHE A 118 -2.06 -5.81 -3.82
C PHE A 118 -2.88 -6.53 -4.88
N ASP A 119 -3.47 -5.78 -5.82
CA ASP A 119 -4.36 -6.31 -6.85
C ASP A 119 -3.65 -7.38 -7.70
N VAL A 120 -2.47 -7.02 -8.20
CA VAL A 120 -1.63 -7.87 -9.05
C VAL A 120 -1.13 -9.09 -8.28
N GLY A 121 -0.60 -8.89 -7.09
CA GLY A 121 -0.06 -9.96 -6.25
C GLY A 121 -1.12 -10.98 -5.85
N PHE A 122 -2.34 -10.53 -5.54
CA PHE A 122 -3.43 -11.45 -5.19
C PHE A 122 -3.91 -12.26 -6.39
N ILE A 123 -4.01 -11.65 -7.58
CA ILE A 123 -4.38 -12.34 -8.83
C ILE A 123 -3.35 -13.44 -9.16
N ILE A 124 -2.05 -13.17 -9.00
CA ILE A 124 -0.99 -14.14 -9.25
C ILE A 124 -1.03 -15.30 -8.25
N LEU A 125 -1.39 -15.01 -7.00
CA LEU A 125 -1.51 -16.04 -5.97
C LEU A 125 -2.79 -16.89 -6.11
N ALA A 126 -3.79 -16.44 -6.86
CA ALA A 126 -5.06 -17.15 -7.00
C ALA A 126 -4.92 -18.61 -7.51
N PRO A 127 -4.12 -18.93 -8.54
CA PRO A 127 -3.88 -20.31 -8.97
C PRO A 127 -3.25 -21.17 -7.85
N ILE A 128 -2.37 -20.58 -7.04
CA ILE A 128 -1.73 -21.26 -5.90
C ILE A 128 -2.77 -21.55 -4.83
N ILE A 129 -3.64 -20.57 -4.53
CA ILE A 129 -4.76 -20.72 -3.60
C ILE A 129 -5.66 -21.88 -4.04
N TYR A 130 -6.03 -21.93 -5.32
CA TYR A 130 -6.89 -23.01 -5.87
C TYR A 130 -6.20 -24.37 -5.83
N GLY A 131 -4.91 -24.45 -6.20
CA GLY A 131 -4.13 -25.67 -6.14
C GLY A 131 -4.09 -26.29 -4.74
N PHE A 132 -3.79 -25.47 -3.73
CA PHE A 132 -3.80 -25.94 -2.33
C PHE A 132 -5.20 -26.24 -1.81
N ALA A 133 -6.21 -25.46 -2.16
CA ALA A 133 -7.59 -25.67 -1.77
C ALA A 133 -8.12 -27.03 -2.30
N LYS A 134 -7.79 -27.37 -3.57
CA LYS A 134 -8.15 -28.63 -4.20
C LYS A 134 -7.49 -29.83 -3.51
N VAL A 135 -6.17 -29.78 -3.34
CA VAL A 135 -5.42 -30.87 -2.67
C VAL A 135 -5.91 -31.07 -1.23
N ALA A 136 -6.17 -30.00 -0.51
CA ALA A 136 -6.68 -30.04 0.87
C ALA A 136 -8.19 -30.32 0.96
N LYS A 137 -8.91 -30.34 -0.18
CA LYS A 137 -10.39 -30.49 -0.25
C LYS A 137 -11.12 -29.48 0.64
N VAL A 138 -10.70 -28.20 0.61
CA VAL A 138 -11.30 -27.11 1.38
C VAL A 138 -11.62 -25.92 0.49
N SER A 139 -12.46 -25.00 0.98
CA SER A 139 -12.74 -23.74 0.29
C SER A 139 -11.45 -22.91 0.08
N PRO A 140 -11.26 -22.27 -1.11
CA PRO A 140 -10.16 -21.35 -1.38
C PRO A 140 -10.10 -20.19 -0.37
N LEU A 141 -11.23 -19.83 0.23
CA LEU A 141 -11.33 -18.81 1.27
C LEU A 141 -10.39 -19.07 2.45
N LYS A 142 -10.16 -20.35 2.81
CA LYS A 142 -9.28 -20.70 3.93
C LYS A 142 -7.83 -20.26 3.73
N PHE A 143 -7.38 -20.24 2.49
CA PHE A 143 -6.03 -19.77 2.11
C PHE A 143 -6.07 -18.30 1.70
N GLY A 144 -7.01 -17.92 0.83
CA GLY A 144 -7.04 -16.63 0.19
C GLY A 144 -7.36 -15.48 1.13
N LEU A 145 -8.27 -15.66 2.09
CA LEU A 145 -8.66 -14.58 2.99
C LEU A 145 -7.49 -14.09 3.89
N PRO A 146 -6.73 -14.98 4.58
CA PRO A 146 -5.58 -14.54 5.36
C PRO A 146 -4.46 -13.98 4.48
N MET A 147 -4.20 -14.55 3.30
CA MET A 147 -3.21 -14.06 2.35
C MET A 147 -3.56 -12.64 1.88
N ALA A 148 -4.81 -12.41 1.46
CA ALA A 148 -5.27 -11.08 1.05
C ALA A 148 -5.16 -10.06 2.19
N GLY A 149 -5.54 -10.43 3.41
CA GLY A 149 -5.48 -9.55 4.58
C GLY A 149 -4.07 -9.05 4.86
N VAL A 150 -3.07 -9.95 4.90
CA VAL A 150 -1.68 -9.54 5.16
C VAL A 150 -1.08 -8.76 4.00
N MET A 151 -1.41 -9.12 2.75
CA MET A 151 -0.94 -8.36 1.59
C MET A 151 -1.47 -6.94 1.59
N LEU A 152 -2.76 -6.73 1.89
CA LEU A 152 -3.32 -5.38 1.96
C LEU A 152 -2.72 -4.59 3.14
N THR A 153 -2.45 -5.25 4.28
CA THR A 153 -1.80 -4.62 5.43
C THR A 153 -0.43 -4.04 5.06
N VAL A 154 0.44 -4.82 4.44
CA VAL A 154 1.76 -4.33 4.02
C VAL A 154 1.64 -3.31 2.89
N HIS A 155 0.69 -3.48 1.97
CA HIS A 155 0.45 -2.55 0.87
C HIS A 155 0.08 -1.13 1.33
N VAL A 156 -0.71 -0.99 2.39
CA VAL A 156 -1.13 0.33 2.88
C VAL A 156 -0.15 0.95 3.87
N ALA A 157 0.69 0.16 4.55
CA ALA A 157 1.52 0.63 5.64
C ALA A 157 3.02 0.72 5.31
N LEU A 158 3.50 0.01 4.29
CA LEU A 158 4.94 -0.09 4.01
C LEU A 158 5.33 0.54 2.67
N PRO A 159 6.44 1.31 2.65
CA PRO A 159 7.14 1.60 1.40
C PRO A 159 7.61 0.28 0.72
N PRO A 160 7.71 0.23 -0.61
CA PRO A 160 7.61 1.33 -1.58
C PRO A 160 6.20 1.61 -2.10
N HIS A 161 5.15 1.14 -1.44
CA HIS A 161 3.79 1.38 -1.89
C HIS A 161 3.41 2.87 -1.87
N PRO A 162 2.58 3.32 -2.82
CA PRO A 162 2.33 4.73 -3.06
C PRO A 162 1.62 5.44 -1.91
N GLY A 163 0.69 4.78 -1.23
CA GLY A 163 -0.05 5.36 -0.11
C GLY A 163 0.88 5.84 1.02
N PRO A 164 1.64 4.93 1.66
CA PRO A 164 2.55 5.30 2.74
C PRO A 164 3.68 6.25 2.29
N VAL A 165 4.24 6.07 1.08
CA VAL A 165 5.30 6.95 0.57
C VAL A 165 4.80 8.37 0.36
N ALA A 166 3.62 8.52 -0.21
CA ALA A 166 3.02 9.83 -0.45
C ALA A 166 2.56 10.52 0.85
N ALA A 167 1.99 9.75 1.78
CA ALA A 167 1.64 10.28 3.11
C ALA A 167 2.89 10.75 3.86
N ALA A 168 3.99 9.97 3.80
CA ALA A 168 5.27 10.39 4.37
C ALA A 168 5.76 11.72 3.78
N GLY A 169 5.63 11.87 2.45
CA GLY A 169 5.98 13.14 1.77
C GLY A 169 5.11 14.32 2.20
N LEU A 170 3.81 14.12 2.38
CA LEU A 170 2.87 15.17 2.82
C LEU A 170 3.04 15.55 4.29
N LEU A 171 3.37 14.59 5.15
CA LEU A 171 3.52 14.76 6.59
C LEU A 171 4.98 14.95 7.02
N ASN A 172 5.92 15.02 6.08
CA ASN A 172 7.37 15.13 6.32
C ASN A 172 7.93 14.01 7.23
N ALA A 173 7.36 12.81 7.14
CA ALA A 173 7.82 11.64 7.87
C ALA A 173 9.03 10.98 7.16
N ASP A 174 10.00 10.51 7.94
CA ASP A 174 11.14 9.76 7.41
C ASP A 174 10.70 8.38 6.90
N ILE A 175 10.97 8.08 5.62
CA ILE A 175 10.54 6.84 4.95
C ILE A 175 11.28 5.61 5.53
N GLY A 176 12.50 5.77 5.99
CA GLY A 176 13.26 4.70 6.62
C GLY A 176 12.65 4.30 7.97
N TRP A 177 12.38 5.27 8.84
CA TRP A 177 11.68 5.02 10.10
C TRP A 177 10.25 4.53 9.86
N LEU A 178 9.54 5.04 8.85
CA LEU A 178 8.24 4.52 8.45
C LEU A 178 8.31 3.03 8.07
N THR A 179 9.37 2.63 7.35
CA THR A 179 9.58 1.23 6.97
C THR A 179 9.87 0.36 8.20
N ILE A 180 10.73 0.82 9.11
CA ILE A 180 11.10 0.07 10.32
C ILE A 180 9.88 -0.12 11.23
N ILE A 181 9.23 0.98 11.62
CA ILE A 181 8.11 0.94 12.57
C ILE A 181 6.88 0.29 11.90
N GLY A 182 6.64 0.59 10.62
CA GLY A 182 5.59 -0.05 9.85
C GLY A 182 5.75 -1.57 9.82
N LEU A 183 6.97 -2.09 9.59
CA LEU A 183 7.25 -3.52 9.62
C LEU A 183 7.01 -4.12 11.01
N VAL A 184 7.48 -3.45 12.08
CA VAL A 184 7.26 -3.87 13.47
C VAL A 184 5.76 -3.98 13.79
N ILE A 185 4.93 -3.06 13.28
CA ILE A 185 3.47 -3.10 13.49
C ILE A 185 2.80 -4.11 12.55
N CYS A 186 3.21 -4.20 11.29
CA CYS A 186 2.58 -5.10 10.32
C CYS A 186 2.71 -6.59 10.71
N ILE A 187 3.78 -6.99 11.40
CA ILE A 187 3.96 -8.37 11.85
C ILE A 187 2.85 -8.79 12.83
N PRO A 188 2.65 -8.15 13.99
CA PRO A 188 1.56 -8.52 14.89
C PRO A 188 0.17 -8.31 14.28
N VAL A 189 -0.04 -7.28 13.45
CA VAL A 189 -1.29 -7.09 12.71
C VAL A 189 -1.54 -8.26 11.76
N GLY A 190 -0.52 -8.74 11.05
CA GLY A 190 -0.60 -9.91 10.20
C GLY A 190 -0.95 -11.20 10.97
N VAL A 191 -0.40 -11.37 12.17
CA VAL A 191 -0.74 -12.49 13.06
C VAL A 191 -2.21 -12.41 13.50
N ILE A 192 -2.67 -11.23 13.91
CA ILE A 192 -4.10 -10.99 14.24
C ILE A 192 -4.97 -11.30 13.03
N GLY A 193 -4.58 -10.81 11.84
CA GLY A 193 -5.28 -11.05 10.58
C GLY A 193 -5.39 -12.54 10.23
N TYR A 194 -4.32 -13.29 10.43
CA TYR A 194 -4.33 -14.74 10.25
C TYR A 194 -5.37 -15.44 11.15
N PHE A 195 -5.39 -15.13 12.45
CA PHE A 195 -6.35 -15.71 13.35
C PHE A 195 -7.78 -15.22 13.12
N ALA A 196 -7.96 -13.94 12.80
CA ALA A 196 -9.26 -13.38 12.43
C ALA A 196 -9.82 -14.04 11.17
N ALA A 197 -9.02 -14.18 10.12
CA ALA A 197 -9.41 -14.89 8.91
C ALA A 197 -9.75 -16.37 9.20
N LYS A 198 -8.97 -17.04 10.04
CA LYS A 198 -9.26 -18.41 10.45
C LYS A 198 -10.58 -18.51 11.23
N TYR A 199 -10.90 -17.53 12.06
CA TYR A 199 -12.18 -17.45 12.76
C TYR A 199 -13.35 -17.24 11.80
N LEU A 200 -13.25 -16.27 10.88
CA LEU A 200 -14.25 -15.97 9.85
C LEU A 200 -14.49 -17.19 8.95
N ASN A 201 -13.46 -17.97 8.67
CA ASN A 201 -13.52 -19.19 7.86
C ASN A 201 -14.12 -20.42 8.57
N ARG A 202 -14.55 -20.32 9.84
CA ARG A 202 -15.28 -21.41 10.51
C ARG A 202 -16.66 -21.64 9.91
N LYS A 203 -17.26 -20.58 9.38
CA LYS A 203 -18.53 -20.66 8.67
C LYS A 203 -18.28 -21.08 7.22
N ALA A 204 -19.10 -22.01 6.71
CA ALA A 204 -19.10 -22.35 5.30
C ALA A 204 -19.85 -21.27 4.51
N TYR A 205 -19.24 -20.83 3.41
CA TYR A 205 -19.83 -19.90 2.44
C TYR A 205 -20.04 -20.60 1.11
N PRO A 206 -21.19 -20.42 0.44
CA PRO A 206 -21.40 -20.95 -0.89
C PRO A 206 -20.43 -20.27 -1.86
N LEU A 207 -19.82 -21.08 -2.74
CA LEU A 207 -18.90 -20.58 -3.76
C LEU A 207 -19.64 -20.31 -5.06
N SER A 208 -19.19 -19.32 -5.80
CA SER A 208 -19.71 -19.05 -7.15
C SER A 208 -19.40 -20.22 -8.11
N ILE A 209 -20.23 -20.38 -9.16
CA ILE A 209 -20.10 -21.46 -10.15
C ILE A 209 -18.72 -21.38 -10.83
N GLU A 210 -18.27 -20.19 -11.17
CA GLU A 210 -16.98 -19.97 -11.86
C GLU A 210 -15.79 -20.47 -11.01
N VAL A 211 -15.82 -20.27 -9.70
CA VAL A 211 -14.76 -20.75 -8.80
C VAL A 211 -14.86 -22.25 -8.58
N LEU A 212 -16.07 -22.83 -8.56
CA LEU A 212 -16.25 -24.28 -8.50
C LEU A 212 -15.70 -24.96 -9.77
N GLU A 213 -15.95 -24.38 -10.95
CA GLU A 213 -15.39 -24.88 -12.22
C GLU A 213 -13.86 -24.78 -12.22
N GLN A 214 -13.29 -23.66 -11.77
CA GLN A 214 -11.84 -23.52 -11.66
C GLN A 214 -11.22 -24.52 -10.67
N LEU A 215 -11.88 -24.82 -9.57
CA LEU A 215 -11.46 -25.88 -8.64
C LEU A 215 -11.51 -27.27 -9.26
N GLN A 216 -12.44 -27.53 -10.17
CA GLN A 216 -12.51 -28.80 -10.90
C GLN A 216 -11.47 -28.88 -12.02
N LEU A 217 -11.26 -27.79 -12.76
CA LEU A 217 -10.28 -27.67 -13.83
C LEU A 217 -8.83 -27.57 -13.33
N ALA A 218 -8.63 -27.11 -12.10
CA ALA A 218 -7.33 -27.15 -11.45
C ALA A 218 -6.96 -28.59 -11.06
N ALA A 219 -6.95 -29.54 -12.04
CA ALA A 219 -6.33 -30.83 -11.85
C ALA A 219 -4.84 -30.66 -11.60
N PRO A 220 -4.16 -31.57 -10.89
CA PRO A 220 -2.73 -31.66 -10.91
C PRO A 220 -2.33 -32.24 -12.28
N GLU A 221 -2.50 -31.44 -13.33
CA GLU A 221 -1.82 -31.71 -14.57
C GLU A 221 -0.40 -31.17 -14.51
N PRO A 222 0.59 -31.87 -15.07
CA PRO A 222 1.83 -31.24 -15.46
C PRO A 222 1.42 -30.03 -16.33
N ALA A 223 1.99 -28.83 -16.02
CA ALA A 223 1.60 -27.54 -16.57
C ALA A 223 1.15 -27.61 -18.03
N PRO A 224 -0.05 -27.07 -18.39
CA PRO A 224 -0.49 -27.11 -19.77
C PRO A 224 0.52 -26.39 -20.65
N GLU A 225 1.02 -27.10 -21.64
CA GLU A 225 1.83 -26.56 -22.71
C GLU A 225 1.05 -25.47 -23.45
N GLY A 226 1.47 -24.23 -23.29
CA GLY A 226 1.06 -23.15 -24.15
C GLY A 226 0.21 -22.08 -23.50
N LYS A 227 0.84 -21.02 -22.98
CA LYS A 227 0.48 -19.59 -23.07
C LYS A 227 1.34 -18.65 -22.19
N ALA A 228 2.55 -19.06 -21.81
CA ALA A 228 3.61 -18.13 -21.38
C ALA A 228 4.90 -18.55 -22.07
N PRO A 229 5.89 -17.70 -22.27
CA PRO A 229 7.17 -18.16 -22.77
C PRO A 229 7.66 -19.29 -21.85
N LEU A 230 7.78 -20.49 -22.41
CA LEU A 230 8.14 -21.73 -21.67
C LEU A 230 9.48 -21.61 -20.93
N SER A 231 10.35 -20.68 -21.31
CA SER A 231 11.66 -20.48 -20.72
C SER A 231 11.62 -20.13 -19.24
N ASP A 232 10.64 -19.36 -18.77
CA ASP A 232 10.63 -18.82 -17.40
C ASP A 232 10.00 -19.79 -16.38
N ARG A 233 9.14 -20.71 -16.85
CA ARG A 233 8.54 -21.75 -16.00
C ARG A 233 9.44 -22.96 -15.76
N ILE A 234 10.43 -23.20 -16.64
CA ILE A 234 11.29 -24.40 -16.59
C ILE A 234 12.32 -24.33 -15.47
N ASN A 235 12.68 -23.13 -14.99
CA ASN A 235 13.63 -22.96 -13.89
C ASN A 235 13.30 -21.73 -13.04
N PRO A 236 12.27 -21.77 -12.17
CA PRO A 236 11.90 -20.62 -11.33
C PRO A 236 13.07 -20.25 -10.39
N PRO A 237 13.24 -18.97 -10.04
CA PRO A 237 14.28 -18.54 -9.11
C PRO A 237 14.08 -19.18 -7.74
N SER A 238 15.16 -19.43 -7.01
CA SER A 238 15.02 -19.97 -5.65
C SER A 238 14.30 -18.97 -4.75
N ALA A 239 13.49 -19.48 -3.82
CA ALA A 239 12.80 -18.63 -2.84
C ALA A 239 13.77 -17.79 -2.00
N GLY A 240 15.01 -18.32 -1.74
CA GLY A 240 16.06 -17.57 -1.05
C GLY A 240 16.51 -16.34 -1.84
N LEU A 241 16.67 -16.47 -3.16
CA LEU A 241 17.00 -15.34 -4.04
C LEU A 241 15.90 -14.29 -4.03
N ILE A 242 14.63 -14.69 -4.14
CA ILE A 242 13.49 -13.77 -4.09
C ILE A 242 13.40 -13.06 -2.75
N THR A 243 13.53 -13.81 -1.64
CA THR A 243 13.57 -13.21 -0.30
C THR A 243 14.72 -12.22 -0.18
N ALA A 244 15.90 -12.54 -0.68
CA ALA A 244 17.05 -11.62 -0.65
C ALA A 244 16.78 -10.34 -1.45
N LEU A 245 16.21 -10.42 -2.66
CA LEU A 245 15.87 -9.25 -3.47
C LEU A 245 14.82 -8.34 -2.80
N ILE A 246 13.97 -8.89 -1.94
CA ILE A 246 12.99 -8.12 -1.17
C ILE A 246 13.62 -7.53 0.09
N VAL A 247 14.41 -8.31 0.80
CA VAL A 247 14.97 -7.91 2.11
C VAL A 247 16.17 -6.98 1.97
N ILE A 248 17.00 -7.13 0.93
CA ILE A 248 18.19 -6.31 0.72
C ILE A 248 17.87 -4.79 0.68
N PRO A 249 16.93 -4.29 -0.14
CA PRO A 249 16.64 -2.86 -0.15
C PRO A 249 16.11 -2.37 1.20
N ILE A 250 15.30 -3.17 1.91
CA ILE A 250 14.81 -2.84 3.24
C ILE A 250 15.98 -2.72 4.23
N ALA A 251 16.89 -3.70 4.23
CA ALA A 251 18.06 -3.69 5.09
C ALA A 251 18.99 -2.50 4.81
N ILE A 252 19.17 -2.14 3.54
CA ILE A 252 19.97 -0.99 3.12
C ILE A 252 19.31 0.32 3.61
N ILE A 253 17.99 0.47 3.45
CA ILE A 253 17.23 1.63 3.94
C ILE A 253 17.37 1.74 5.48
N MET A 254 17.16 0.62 6.19
CA MET A 254 17.31 0.57 7.65
C MET A 254 18.72 0.97 8.09
N LEU A 255 19.73 0.44 7.42
CA LEU A 255 21.15 0.77 7.73
C LEU A 255 21.41 2.28 7.54
N GLY A 256 20.96 2.88 6.45
CA GLY A 256 21.10 4.32 6.20
C GLY A 256 20.39 5.17 7.25
N THR A 257 19.14 4.83 7.57
CA THR A 257 18.33 5.54 8.57
C THR A 257 18.96 5.47 9.97
N VAL A 258 19.34 4.27 10.40
CA VAL A 258 20.01 4.07 11.70
C VAL A 258 21.35 4.80 11.75
N SER A 259 22.15 4.71 10.67
CA SER A 259 23.44 5.41 10.59
C SER A 259 23.27 6.93 10.66
N ALA A 260 22.27 7.48 9.98
CA ALA A 260 21.96 8.91 10.02
C ALA A 260 21.53 9.39 11.42
N THR A 261 20.97 8.50 12.24
CA THR A 261 20.54 8.81 13.62
C THR A 261 21.69 8.69 14.62
N ILE A 262 22.57 7.68 14.48
CA ILE A 262 23.60 7.35 15.47
C ILE A 262 24.91 8.09 15.20
N LEU A 263 25.31 8.23 13.93
CA LEU A 263 26.59 8.83 13.57
C LEU A 263 26.52 10.37 13.56
N PRO A 264 27.64 11.05 13.97
CA PRO A 264 27.68 12.52 14.00
C PRO A 264 27.52 13.12 12.59
N PRO A 265 26.86 14.28 12.46
CA PRO A 265 26.79 15.04 11.20
C PRO A 265 28.21 15.41 10.69
N GLY A 266 28.41 15.36 9.36
CA GLY A 266 29.68 15.67 8.72
C GLY A 266 30.69 14.52 8.67
N LEU A 267 30.36 13.34 9.18
CA LEU A 267 31.20 12.16 9.00
C LEU A 267 30.96 11.56 7.61
N ALA A 268 32.00 11.45 6.77
CA ALA A 268 31.90 10.92 5.42
C ALA A 268 31.23 9.53 5.33
N LEU A 269 31.47 8.68 6.35
CA LEU A 269 30.81 7.37 6.44
C LEU A 269 29.28 7.52 6.63
N ARG A 270 28.84 8.46 7.47
CA ARG A 270 27.42 8.76 7.67
C ARG A 270 26.76 9.20 6.35
N ASP A 271 27.41 10.11 5.65
CA ASP A 271 26.88 10.66 4.39
C ASP A 271 26.81 9.58 3.31
N ALA A 272 27.84 8.73 3.20
CA ALA A 272 27.85 7.59 2.28
C ALA A 272 26.75 6.56 2.60
N LEU A 273 26.58 6.18 3.88
CA LEU A 273 25.54 5.25 4.30
C LEU A 273 24.14 5.85 4.13
N SER A 274 23.96 7.15 4.38
CA SER A 274 22.70 7.85 4.16
C SER A 274 22.34 7.91 2.68
N LEU A 275 23.31 8.13 1.79
CA LEU A 275 23.09 8.10 0.35
C LEU A 275 22.68 6.71 -0.13
N ILE A 276 23.45 5.68 0.24
CA ILE A 276 23.17 4.29 -0.16
C ILE A 276 21.82 3.83 0.43
N GLY A 277 21.52 4.21 1.67
CA GLY A 277 20.28 3.90 2.38
C GLY A 277 19.10 4.78 1.99
N SER A 278 19.29 5.79 1.14
CA SER A 278 18.14 6.52 0.62
C SER A 278 17.22 5.58 -0.17
N PRO A 279 15.89 5.65 0.01
CA PRO A 279 14.95 4.68 -0.59
C PRO A 279 15.10 4.52 -2.10
N GLY A 280 15.33 5.62 -2.82
CA GLY A 280 15.55 5.60 -4.27
C GLY A 280 16.83 4.81 -4.65
N VAL A 281 17.95 5.05 -3.98
CA VAL A 281 19.22 4.36 -4.25
C VAL A 281 19.15 2.89 -3.86
N ALA A 282 18.56 2.57 -2.71
CA ALA A 282 18.37 1.19 -2.26
C ALA A 282 17.53 0.37 -3.26
N LEU A 283 16.43 0.97 -3.79
CA LEU A 283 15.60 0.33 -4.81
C LEU A 283 16.30 0.23 -6.18
N MET A 284 17.14 1.21 -6.57
CA MET A 284 17.97 1.10 -7.76
C MET A 284 18.95 -0.07 -7.65
N ILE A 285 19.63 -0.22 -6.51
CA ILE A 285 20.53 -1.35 -6.24
C ILE A 285 19.75 -2.67 -6.36
N ALA A 286 18.59 -2.77 -5.72
CA ALA A 286 17.76 -3.98 -5.78
C ALA A 286 17.29 -4.30 -7.21
N LEU A 287 16.92 -3.27 -7.99
CA LEU A 287 16.49 -3.45 -9.37
C LEU A 287 17.65 -3.91 -10.27
N VAL A 288 18.85 -3.35 -10.10
CA VAL A 288 20.06 -3.79 -10.83
C VAL A 288 20.41 -5.24 -10.47
N LEU A 289 20.33 -5.61 -9.20
CA LEU A 289 20.50 -7.00 -8.76
C LEU A 289 19.44 -7.92 -9.37
N ALA A 290 18.18 -7.51 -9.37
CA ALA A 290 17.09 -8.27 -9.99
C ALA A 290 17.31 -8.42 -11.50
N PHE A 291 17.68 -7.34 -12.21
CA PHE A 291 18.04 -7.35 -13.63
C PHE A 291 19.12 -8.38 -13.92
N TYR A 292 20.20 -8.41 -13.15
CA TYR A 292 21.27 -9.37 -13.35
C TYR A 292 20.85 -10.79 -12.97
N LEU A 293 20.28 -11.00 -11.79
CA LEU A 293 20.02 -12.33 -11.21
C LEU A 293 18.73 -12.99 -11.73
N LEU A 294 17.68 -12.22 -12.04
CA LEU A 294 16.43 -12.76 -12.54
C LEU A 294 16.34 -12.76 -14.08
N ALA A 295 17.06 -11.86 -14.76
CA ALA A 295 17.00 -11.74 -16.20
C ALA A 295 18.28 -12.24 -16.87
N ILE A 296 19.40 -11.51 -16.80
CA ILE A 296 20.62 -11.82 -17.57
C ILE A 296 21.14 -13.22 -17.27
N ARG A 297 21.32 -13.55 -16.00
CA ARG A 297 21.83 -14.88 -15.56
C ARG A 297 20.90 -16.03 -15.93
N ARG A 298 19.63 -15.75 -16.26
CA ARG A 298 18.63 -16.76 -16.64
C ARG A 298 18.33 -16.74 -18.14
N GLY A 299 19.10 -15.99 -18.92
CA GLY A 299 19.02 -16.01 -20.38
C GLY A 299 17.88 -15.17 -20.97
N TRP A 300 17.29 -14.24 -20.20
CA TRP A 300 16.35 -13.29 -20.78
C TRP A 300 17.08 -12.35 -21.74
N SER A 301 16.45 -12.03 -22.87
CA SER A 301 16.97 -10.98 -23.74
C SER A 301 16.82 -9.61 -23.10
N LEU A 302 17.68 -8.67 -23.49
CA LEU A 302 17.59 -7.29 -23.00
C LEU A 302 16.24 -6.65 -23.35
N GLN A 303 15.73 -6.94 -24.56
CA GLN A 303 14.41 -6.45 -24.98
C GLN A 303 13.29 -7.00 -24.10
N HIS A 304 13.25 -8.31 -23.87
CA HIS A 304 12.27 -8.93 -23.00
C HIS A 304 12.30 -8.35 -21.57
N THR A 305 13.50 -8.16 -21.02
CA THR A 305 13.68 -7.57 -19.70
C THR A 305 13.16 -6.14 -19.64
N SER A 306 13.45 -5.34 -20.68
CA SER A 306 12.93 -3.98 -20.83
C SER A 306 11.40 -3.96 -20.89
N ASP A 307 10.80 -4.87 -21.67
CA ASP A 307 9.35 -4.98 -21.81
C ASP A 307 8.66 -5.38 -20.49
N VAL A 308 9.25 -6.31 -19.73
CA VAL A 308 8.77 -6.70 -18.40
C VAL A 308 8.81 -5.51 -17.43
N MET A 309 9.93 -4.79 -17.37
CA MET A 309 10.07 -3.60 -16.52
C MET A 309 9.12 -2.48 -16.97
N GLY A 310 9.05 -2.23 -18.28
CA GLY A 310 8.15 -1.23 -18.88
C GLY A 310 6.68 -1.53 -18.62
N GLY A 311 6.30 -2.81 -18.56
CA GLY A 311 4.94 -3.24 -18.23
C GLY A 311 4.45 -2.87 -16.82
N ALA A 312 5.35 -2.45 -15.92
CA ALA A 312 4.98 -1.92 -14.62
C ALA A 312 4.53 -0.44 -14.67
N LEU A 313 5.01 0.31 -15.66
CA LEU A 313 4.84 1.76 -15.73
C LEU A 313 3.38 2.24 -15.87
N PRO A 314 2.50 1.62 -16.69
CA PRO A 314 1.12 2.10 -16.83
C PRO A 314 0.36 2.11 -15.49
N THR A 315 0.51 1.06 -14.69
CA THR A 315 -0.13 0.99 -13.36
C THR A 315 0.49 1.99 -12.39
N ALA A 316 1.82 2.09 -12.37
CA ALA A 316 2.54 3.05 -11.54
C ALA A 316 2.20 4.50 -11.92
N ALA A 317 2.08 4.82 -13.22
CA ALA A 317 1.78 6.17 -13.70
C ALA A 317 0.44 6.69 -13.18
N VAL A 318 -0.63 5.88 -13.19
CA VAL A 318 -1.93 6.27 -12.65
C VAL A 318 -1.81 6.65 -11.18
N VAL A 319 -1.08 5.86 -10.40
CA VAL A 319 -0.90 6.10 -8.98
C VAL A 319 -0.04 7.35 -8.74
N ILE A 320 1.04 7.54 -9.49
CA ILE A 320 1.90 8.73 -9.43
C ILE A 320 1.08 10.00 -9.72
N MET A 321 0.24 9.99 -10.75
CA MET A 321 -0.62 11.13 -11.08
C MET A 321 -1.61 11.46 -9.96
N VAL A 322 -2.30 10.46 -9.41
CA VAL A 322 -3.23 10.67 -8.29
C VAL A 322 -2.50 11.18 -7.05
N THR A 323 -1.29 10.67 -6.79
CA THR A 323 -0.42 11.15 -5.70
C THR A 323 -0.05 12.62 -5.87
N GLY A 324 0.33 13.00 -7.09
CA GLY A 324 0.60 14.42 -7.42
C GLY A 324 -0.62 15.31 -7.19
N ALA A 325 -1.81 14.87 -7.62
CA ALA A 325 -3.06 15.60 -7.37
C ALA A 325 -3.40 15.69 -5.87
N GLY A 326 -3.09 14.66 -5.08
CA GLY A 326 -3.15 14.70 -3.62
C GLY A 326 -2.23 15.76 -3.04
N GLY A 327 -1.01 15.88 -3.58
CA GLY A 327 -0.06 16.96 -3.23
C GLY A 327 -0.59 18.35 -3.56
N VAL A 328 -1.29 18.51 -4.70
CA VAL A 328 -1.99 19.77 -5.04
C VAL A 328 -3.03 20.11 -3.99
N PHE A 329 -3.89 19.16 -3.65
CA PHE A 329 -4.93 19.35 -2.65
C PHE A 329 -4.34 19.72 -1.29
N GLY A 330 -3.31 18.99 -0.83
CA GLY A 330 -2.60 19.29 0.43
C GLY A 330 -2.01 20.70 0.43
N LYS A 331 -1.31 21.11 -0.63
CA LYS A 331 -0.71 22.46 -0.74
C LYS A 331 -1.77 23.56 -0.73
N VAL A 332 -2.91 23.36 -1.41
CA VAL A 332 -4.03 24.29 -1.38
C VAL A 332 -4.60 24.43 0.04
N LEU A 333 -4.75 23.32 0.78
CA LEU A 333 -5.23 23.35 2.17
C LEU A 333 -4.27 24.10 3.10
N VAL A 334 -2.96 23.98 2.89
CA VAL A 334 -1.93 24.74 3.62
C VAL A 334 -2.03 26.23 3.31
N GLU A 335 -1.95 26.59 2.04
CA GLU A 335 -1.93 28.01 1.60
C GLU A 335 -3.25 28.74 1.88
N SER A 336 -4.37 28.02 1.92
CA SER A 336 -5.69 28.57 2.30
C SER A 336 -5.85 28.79 3.81
N GLY A 337 -4.99 28.20 4.64
CA GLY A 337 -5.11 28.20 6.10
C GLY A 337 -6.14 27.21 6.65
N VAL A 338 -6.72 26.33 5.81
CA VAL A 338 -7.65 25.28 6.24
C VAL A 338 -6.96 24.30 7.20
N GLY A 339 -5.72 23.91 6.89
CA GLY A 339 -4.94 22.99 7.74
C GLY A 339 -4.77 23.55 9.16
N LYS A 340 -4.44 24.84 9.28
CA LYS A 340 -4.33 25.52 10.57
C LYS A 340 -5.67 25.57 11.31
N ALA A 341 -6.75 25.95 10.62
CA ALA A 341 -8.09 25.96 11.21
C ALA A 341 -8.51 24.57 11.74
N LEU A 342 -8.16 23.49 11.03
CA LEU A 342 -8.41 22.13 11.47
C LEU A 342 -7.58 21.79 12.72
N ALA A 343 -6.29 22.12 12.74
CA ALA A 343 -5.42 21.93 13.89
C ALA A 343 -5.95 22.62 15.15
N ASP A 344 -6.39 23.87 15.02
CA ASP A 344 -6.99 24.66 16.10
C ASP A 344 -8.27 23.99 16.64
N VAL A 345 -9.13 23.46 15.77
CA VAL A 345 -10.35 22.75 16.18
C VAL A 345 -10.02 21.44 16.88
N LEU A 346 -9.11 20.62 16.32
CA LEU A 346 -8.68 19.37 16.95
C LEU A 346 -8.16 19.61 18.37
N THR A 347 -7.36 20.67 18.55
CA THR A 347 -6.88 21.09 19.87
C THR A 347 -8.02 21.54 20.79
N THR A 348 -8.97 22.33 20.28
CA THR A 348 -10.10 22.85 21.05
C THR A 348 -11.03 21.74 21.55
N ILE A 349 -11.32 20.73 20.72
CA ILE A 349 -12.17 19.58 21.11
C ILE A 349 -11.40 18.52 21.88
N GLY A 350 -10.08 18.68 22.03
CA GLY A 350 -9.22 17.72 22.73
C GLY A 350 -9.12 16.37 22.04
N LEU A 351 -9.36 16.28 20.71
CA LEU A 351 -9.19 15.03 19.96
C LEU A 351 -7.70 14.81 19.65
N PRO A 352 -7.09 13.77 20.21
CA PRO A 352 -5.69 13.48 19.94
C PRO A 352 -5.44 13.20 18.46
N LEU A 353 -4.25 13.56 17.97
CA LEU A 353 -3.92 13.54 16.54
C LEU A 353 -3.95 12.13 15.91
N ILE A 354 -3.52 11.12 16.67
CA ILE A 354 -3.53 9.73 16.20
C ILE A 354 -4.94 9.21 15.91
N PRO A 355 -5.92 9.30 16.84
CA PRO A 355 -7.31 9.01 16.53
C PRO A 355 -7.88 9.85 15.39
N ALA A 356 -7.57 11.15 15.34
CA ALA A 356 -8.02 12.01 14.26
C ALA A 356 -7.54 11.52 12.90
N ALA A 357 -6.25 11.21 12.75
CA ALA A 357 -5.65 10.68 11.54
C ALA A 357 -6.32 9.37 11.09
N PHE A 358 -6.52 8.45 12.03
CA PHE A 358 -7.17 7.17 11.75
C PHE A 358 -8.64 7.35 11.32
N ILE A 359 -9.44 8.11 12.08
CA ILE A 359 -10.88 8.27 11.84
C ILE A 359 -11.12 8.99 10.51
N ILE A 360 -10.39 10.07 10.21
CA ILE A 360 -10.55 10.82 8.96
C ILE A 360 -10.22 9.90 7.76
N SER A 361 -9.10 9.19 7.82
CA SER A 361 -8.69 8.28 6.76
C SER A 361 -9.69 7.13 6.58
N LEU A 362 -10.20 6.56 7.68
CA LEU A 362 -11.20 5.49 7.66
C LEU A 362 -12.53 5.96 7.06
N ALA A 363 -12.99 7.15 7.42
CA ALA A 363 -14.22 7.74 6.88
C ALA A 363 -14.09 8.01 5.37
N LEU A 364 -12.97 8.57 4.93
CA LEU A 364 -12.69 8.78 3.51
C LEU A 364 -12.59 7.44 2.77
N ARG A 365 -11.91 6.45 3.34
CA ARG A 365 -11.83 5.10 2.78
C ARG A 365 -13.21 4.48 2.58
N ALA A 366 -14.03 4.50 3.62
CA ALA A 366 -15.40 3.99 3.57
C ALA A 366 -16.26 4.70 2.52
N SER A 367 -16.06 6.00 2.32
CA SER A 367 -16.85 6.80 1.40
C SER A 367 -16.47 6.58 -0.07
N GLN A 368 -15.16 6.56 -0.40
CA GLN A 368 -14.68 6.59 -1.79
C GLN A 368 -14.06 5.30 -2.30
N GLY A 369 -13.66 4.38 -1.41
CA GLY A 369 -13.16 3.06 -1.75
C GLY A 369 -11.66 2.94 -2.06
N SER A 370 -10.91 4.02 -2.25
CA SER A 370 -9.47 3.97 -2.53
C SER A 370 -8.65 4.22 -1.26
N ALA A 371 -7.83 3.25 -0.86
CA ALA A 371 -6.90 3.42 0.26
C ALA A 371 -5.91 4.57 0.00
N THR A 372 -5.27 4.58 -1.16
CA THR A 372 -4.29 5.59 -1.53
C THR A 372 -4.87 7.01 -1.48
N VAL A 373 -6.07 7.22 -2.08
CA VAL A 373 -6.71 8.55 -2.08
C VAL A 373 -7.13 8.97 -0.67
N ALA A 374 -7.65 8.05 0.15
CA ALA A 374 -8.01 8.35 1.54
C ALA A 374 -6.77 8.76 2.36
N ILE A 375 -5.67 8.02 2.23
CA ILE A 375 -4.41 8.29 2.90
C ILE A 375 -3.86 9.66 2.48
N LEU A 376 -3.83 9.96 1.17
CA LEU A 376 -3.33 11.22 0.63
C LEU A 376 -4.17 12.41 1.07
N THR A 377 -5.49 12.30 0.97
CA THR A 377 -6.40 13.37 1.39
C THR A 377 -6.25 13.65 2.88
N THR A 378 -6.15 12.61 3.71
CA THR A 378 -5.93 12.77 5.15
C THR A 378 -4.57 13.39 5.45
N GLY A 379 -3.50 12.95 4.77
CA GLY A 379 -2.16 13.53 4.91
C GLY A 379 -2.16 15.03 4.58
N GLY A 380 -2.84 15.43 3.50
CA GLY A 380 -3.00 16.83 3.14
C GLY A 380 -3.78 17.65 4.19
N LEU A 381 -4.87 17.08 4.74
CA LEU A 381 -5.66 17.73 5.79
C LEU A 381 -4.87 17.91 7.10
N LEU A 382 -4.00 16.99 7.43
CA LEU A 382 -3.25 17.00 8.70
C LEU A 382 -1.86 17.66 8.59
N SER A 383 -1.43 18.09 7.40
CA SER A 383 -0.08 18.62 7.16
C SER A 383 0.31 19.79 8.07
N GLU A 384 -0.65 20.66 8.43
CA GLU A 384 -0.43 21.73 9.39
C GLU A 384 -0.50 21.29 10.85
N ALA A 385 -1.35 20.30 11.16
CA ALA A 385 -1.53 19.78 12.50
C ALA A 385 -0.31 19.01 13.03
N VAL A 386 0.58 18.60 12.14
CA VAL A 386 1.82 17.87 12.49
C VAL A 386 3.03 18.78 12.67
N ILE A 387 2.90 20.08 12.44
CA ILE A 387 4.01 21.04 12.60
C ILE A 387 4.48 21.05 14.07
N GLY A 388 5.78 20.93 14.27
CA GLY A 388 6.40 20.89 15.60
C GLY A 388 6.49 19.49 16.24
N LEU A 389 5.95 18.46 15.60
CA LEU A 389 6.15 17.07 16.04
C LEU A 389 7.58 16.60 15.79
N ASN A 390 8.05 15.70 16.64
CA ASN A 390 9.33 15.04 16.43
C ASN A 390 9.27 13.99 15.28
N PRO A 391 10.41 13.56 14.72
CA PRO A 391 10.44 12.64 13.58
C PRO A 391 9.68 11.32 13.81
N MET A 392 9.69 10.78 15.03
CA MET A 392 8.98 9.54 15.35
C MET A 392 7.47 9.77 15.41
N GLN A 393 7.05 10.89 15.97
CA GLN A 393 5.65 11.29 16.01
C GLN A 393 5.06 11.46 14.59
N LEU A 394 5.82 12.06 13.65
CA LEU A 394 5.42 12.16 12.24
C LEU A 394 5.19 10.78 11.60
N VAL A 395 6.08 9.83 11.87
CA VAL A 395 5.94 8.44 11.41
C VAL A 395 4.68 7.80 11.97
N LEU A 396 4.39 7.97 13.26
CA LEU A 396 3.20 7.39 13.89
C LEU A 396 1.90 7.99 13.36
N VAL A 397 1.84 9.31 13.11
CA VAL A 397 0.67 9.95 12.45
C VAL A 397 0.49 9.39 11.03
N THR A 398 1.59 9.22 10.29
CA THR A 398 1.55 8.61 8.96
C THR A 398 1.00 7.18 9.01
N LEU A 399 1.46 6.35 9.96
CA LEU A 399 0.95 4.99 10.14
C LEU A 399 -0.52 4.95 10.57
N ALA A 400 -0.94 5.84 11.47
CA ALA A 400 -2.35 5.95 11.85
C ALA A 400 -3.23 6.29 10.63
N THR A 401 -2.78 7.21 9.79
CA THR A 401 -3.42 7.55 8.51
C THR A 401 -3.49 6.32 7.58
N CYS A 402 -2.40 5.58 7.45
CA CYS A 402 -2.33 4.37 6.63
C CYS A 402 -3.28 3.28 7.12
N PHE A 403 -3.31 3.00 8.42
CA PHE A 403 -4.19 1.99 9.00
C PHE A 403 -5.68 2.41 8.96
N GLY A 404 -5.99 3.71 9.00
CA GLY A 404 -7.33 4.21 8.67
C GLY A 404 -7.73 3.86 7.24
N GLY A 405 -6.83 4.06 6.27
CA GLY A 405 -7.02 3.67 4.87
C GLY A 405 -7.10 2.16 4.61
N LEU A 406 -6.70 1.31 5.57
CA LEU A 406 -6.84 -0.15 5.50
C LEU A 406 -8.27 -0.62 5.78
N GLY A 407 -8.96 0.02 6.72
CA GLY A 407 -10.26 -0.41 7.20
C GLY A 407 -11.40 -0.25 6.20
N LEU A 408 -12.52 -0.90 6.47
CA LEU A 408 -13.79 -0.76 5.75
C LEU A 408 -13.68 -0.90 4.23
N SER A 409 -12.86 -1.83 3.71
CA SER A 409 -12.87 -2.19 2.28
C SER A 409 -14.18 -2.89 1.97
N HIS A 410 -15.02 -2.29 1.11
CA HIS A 410 -16.34 -2.81 0.74
C HIS A 410 -16.66 -2.57 -0.75
N VAL A 411 -17.91 -2.58 -1.14
CA VAL A 411 -18.38 -2.57 -2.55
C VAL A 411 -17.89 -1.39 -3.42
N ASN A 412 -17.34 -0.36 -2.84
CA ASN A 412 -16.76 0.78 -3.57
C ASN A 412 -15.25 0.61 -3.86
N ASP A 413 -14.64 -0.48 -3.38
CA ASP A 413 -13.21 -0.76 -3.48
C ASP A 413 -12.90 -1.86 -4.51
N SER A 414 -11.87 -1.65 -5.36
CA SER A 414 -11.38 -2.67 -6.29
C SER A 414 -10.91 -3.93 -5.59
N GLY A 415 -10.21 -3.78 -4.46
CA GLY A 415 -9.73 -4.90 -3.66
C GLY A 415 -10.85 -5.79 -3.13
N PHE A 416 -11.99 -5.20 -2.74
CA PHE A 416 -13.20 -5.96 -2.36
C PHE A 416 -13.67 -6.86 -3.51
N TRP A 417 -13.76 -6.32 -4.73
CA TRP A 417 -14.23 -7.09 -5.88
C TRP A 417 -13.22 -8.15 -6.32
N ILE A 418 -11.94 -7.85 -6.30
CA ILE A 418 -10.89 -8.82 -6.62
C ILE A 418 -10.96 -10.00 -5.64
N VAL A 419 -10.91 -9.73 -4.34
CA VAL A 419 -10.93 -10.79 -3.32
C VAL A 419 -12.23 -11.59 -3.37
N THR A 420 -13.39 -10.94 -3.44
CA THR A 420 -14.66 -11.65 -3.44
C THR A 420 -14.86 -12.49 -4.70
N LYS A 421 -14.51 -12.00 -5.89
CA LYS A 421 -14.60 -12.75 -7.13
C LYS A 421 -13.66 -13.95 -7.16
N TYR A 422 -12.38 -13.74 -6.85
CA TYR A 422 -11.40 -14.84 -6.83
C TYR A 422 -11.65 -15.87 -5.72
N LEU A 423 -12.29 -15.49 -4.63
CA LEU A 423 -12.67 -16.45 -3.58
C LEU A 423 -14.09 -17.00 -3.72
N GLY A 424 -14.83 -16.60 -4.77
CA GLY A 424 -16.15 -17.10 -5.08
C GLY A 424 -17.24 -16.63 -4.10
N LEU A 425 -17.06 -15.49 -3.46
CA LEU A 425 -17.98 -14.97 -2.45
C LEU A 425 -19.08 -14.12 -3.07
N SER A 426 -20.31 -14.24 -2.55
CA SER A 426 -21.36 -13.25 -2.77
C SER A 426 -20.97 -11.90 -2.16
N VAL A 427 -21.59 -10.81 -2.61
CA VAL A 427 -21.36 -9.46 -2.01
C VAL A 427 -21.66 -9.50 -0.51
N ALA A 428 -22.75 -10.13 -0.11
CA ALA A 428 -23.14 -10.23 1.30
C ALA A 428 -22.10 -11.00 2.14
N ASP A 429 -21.50 -12.05 1.58
CA ASP A 429 -20.47 -12.83 2.28
C ASP A 429 -19.13 -12.12 2.26
N GLY A 430 -18.82 -11.37 1.19
CA GLY A 430 -17.68 -10.46 1.14
C GLY A 430 -17.73 -9.39 2.25
N LEU A 431 -18.89 -8.78 2.47
CA LEU A 431 -19.08 -7.83 3.58
C LEU A 431 -18.87 -8.47 4.95
N LYS A 432 -19.29 -9.74 5.14
CA LYS A 432 -19.13 -10.48 6.40
C LYS A 432 -17.72 -11.04 6.61
N THR A 433 -16.92 -11.15 5.58
CA THR A 433 -15.57 -11.74 5.63
C THR A 433 -14.49 -10.71 5.39
N TRP A 434 -14.35 -10.24 4.17
CA TRP A 434 -13.32 -9.31 3.75
C TRP A 434 -13.41 -7.95 4.45
N THR A 435 -14.61 -7.32 4.44
CA THR A 435 -14.80 -6.02 5.08
C THR A 435 -14.55 -6.09 6.58
N VAL A 436 -15.02 -7.15 7.25
CA VAL A 436 -14.76 -7.38 8.67
C VAL A 436 -13.27 -7.57 8.92
N LEU A 437 -12.58 -8.38 8.09
CA LEU A 437 -11.16 -8.62 8.24
C LEU A 437 -10.35 -7.32 8.09
N THR A 438 -10.59 -6.55 7.02
CA THR A 438 -9.84 -5.30 6.79
C THR A 438 -10.10 -4.27 7.89
N THR A 439 -11.32 -4.22 8.43
CA THR A 439 -11.65 -3.36 9.56
C THR A 439 -10.91 -3.77 10.83
N LEU A 440 -10.85 -5.06 11.13
CA LEU A 440 -10.07 -5.58 12.27
C LEU A 440 -8.58 -5.30 12.12
N LEU A 441 -8.03 -5.45 10.90
CA LEU A 441 -6.62 -5.15 10.61
C LEU A 441 -6.33 -3.65 10.78
N GLY A 442 -7.22 -2.78 10.27
CA GLY A 442 -7.09 -1.32 10.43
C GLY A 442 -7.12 -0.90 11.90
N ILE A 443 -8.10 -1.40 12.68
CA ILE A 443 -8.20 -1.13 14.12
C ILE A 443 -6.98 -1.68 14.88
N SER A 444 -6.49 -2.88 14.53
CA SER A 444 -5.32 -3.46 15.17
C SER A 444 -4.06 -2.63 14.90
N GLY A 445 -3.86 -2.20 13.64
CA GLY A 445 -2.75 -1.32 13.28
C GLY A 445 -2.81 0.03 13.99
N PHE A 446 -4.01 0.61 14.05
CA PHE A 446 -4.25 1.82 14.85
C PHE A 446 -3.92 1.62 16.33
N ALA A 447 -4.35 0.52 16.94
CA ALA A 447 -4.10 0.25 18.35
C ALA A 447 -2.58 0.14 18.65
N PHE A 448 -1.82 -0.57 17.82
CA PHE A 448 -0.37 -0.64 17.97
C PHE A 448 0.31 0.72 17.75
N THR A 449 -0.15 1.49 16.76
CA THR A 449 0.36 2.85 16.51
C THR A 449 0.06 3.76 17.70
N TRP A 450 -1.15 3.67 18.26
CA TRP A 450 -1.55 4.44 19.45
C TRP A 450 -0.72 4.06 20.69
N LEU A 451 -0.49 2.77 20.91
CA LEU A 451 0.36 2.31 22.02
C LEU A 451 1.79 2.85 21.90
N LEU A 452 2.37 2.85 20.71
CA LEU A 452 3.69 3.44 20.48
C LEU A 452 3.69 4.95 20.70
N TRP A 453 2.62 5.65 20.32
CA TRP A 453 2.48 7.09 20.56
C TRP A 453 2.53 7.46 22.05
N LEU A 454 2.00 6.60 22.91
CA LEU A 454 1.98 6.86 24.36
C LEU A 454 3.36 6.78 25.02
N VAL A 455 4.37 6.24 24.34
CA VAL A 455 5.75 6.07 24.86
C VAL A 455 6.79 6.91 24.13
N VAL A 456 6.40 7.67 23.08
CA VAL A 456 7.23 8.57 22.27
C VAL A 456 6.84 10.02 22.54
#